data_c5e6157ffbf67b088ad8fc019bddf570
#
_entry.id   c5e6157ffbf67b088ad8fc019bddf570
#
_cell.length_a   1.000
_cell.length_b   1.000
_cell.length_c   1.000
_cell.angle_alpha   90.00
_cell.angle_beta   90.00
_cell.angle_gamma   90.00
#
_symmetry.space_group_name_H-M   'P 1'
#
loop_
_entity.id
_entity.type
_entity.pdbx_description
1 polymer ?
#
loop_
_entity_poly.entity_id
_entity_poly.type
_entity_poly.pdbx_seq_one_letter_code
_entity_poly.pdbx_strand_id
1 'polypeptide(L)'
;MGDLGIREAFSAITSEALLESLMVVLLATGLIIVIQKLFPRIAVKLGGKPRFYILASVPLLRLIIIVVTIIVVVPILVEPSFENMVAIFGALGLALGFAFKDYANSLIAGIVTLYEMPYRPGDWIEVDGQYGEVRSIGTRAAELVTPDDTVVVIPHGKLWASLIANANNGTDNLMCVAEFNLEPHHDVSRVMALLRDVAYTCPLTRTFRPVVVVVSNKPWGM
;
A
#
# COMPACT_ATOMS: atom_id res chain seq x y z
N MET A 1 12.05 17.80 -39.16
CA MET A 1 10.77 18.48 -38.92
C MET A 1 10.51 18.84 -37.46
N GLY A 2 11.11 18.17 -36.50
CA GLY A 2 10.89 18.47 -35.05
C GLY A 2 11.62 19.72 -34.51
N ASP A 3 12.69 20.15 -35.13
CA ASP A 3 13.56 21.24 -34.61
C ASP A 3 13.06 22.65 -34.92
N LEU A 4 12.24 22.80 -35.98
CA LEU A 4 11.62 24.07 -36.36
C LEU A 4 10.49 24.48 -35.45
N GLY A 5 9.65 23.53 -35.02
CA GLY A 5 8.49 23.79 -34.14
C GLY A 5 8.92 24.20 -32.72
N ILE A 6 10.06 23.66 -32.20
CA ILE A 6 10.57 24.03 -30.88
C ILE A 6 11.16 25.45 -30.90
N ARG A 7 11.86 25.84 -31.97
CA ARG A 7 12.38 27.20 -32.15
C ARG A 7 11.32 28.26 -32.33
N GLU A 8 10.23 27.95 -33.03
CA GLU A 8 9.08 28.84 -33.16
C GLU A 8 8.33 29.04 -31.85
N ALA A 9 8.12 27.96 -31.09
CA ALA A 9 7.48 28.04 -29.78
C ALA A 9 8.29 28.88 -28.74
N PHE A 10 9.63 28.88 -28.84
CA PHE A 10 10.48 29.70 -27.99
C PHE A 10 10.73 31.11 -28.53
N SER A 11 10.54 31.38 -29.82
CA SER A 11 10.70 32.73 -30.38
C SER A 11 9.52 33.67 -30.08
N ALA A 12 8.40 33.11 -29.63
CA ALA A 12 7.20 33.84 -29.23
C ALA A 12 7.22 34.35 -27.77
N ILE A 13 8.30 34.09 -27.02
CA ILE A 13 8.40 34.56 -25.62
C ILE A 13 8.60 36.07 -25.59
N THR A 14 7.52 36.79 -25.39
CA THR A 14 7.52 38.23 -25.28
C THR A 14 8.07 38.65 -23.90
N SER A 15 8.73 39.80 -23.79
CA SER A 15 9.18 40.33 -22.51
C SER A 15 8.05 40.47 -21.49
N GLU A 16 6.83 40.71 -21.93
CA GLU A 16 5.63 40.76 -21.11
C GLU A 16 5.27 39.39 -20.51
N ALA A 17 5.31 38.32 -21.31
CA ALA A 17 5.07 36.94 -20.83
C ALA A 17 6.10 36.49 -19.80
N LEU A 18 7.36 36.91 -19.96
CA LEU A 18 8.41 36.66 -18.96
C LEU A 18 8.15 37.40 -17.64
N LEU A 19 7.71 38.68 -17.71
CA LEU A 19 7.37 39.42 -16.50
C LEU A 19 6.14 38.85 -15.78
N GLU A 20 5.10 38.45 -16.53
CA GLU A 20 3.91 37.80 -15.96
C GLU A 20 4.24 36.47 -15.31
N SER A 21 4.98 35.61 -15.98
CA SER A 21 5.41 34.32 -15.45
C SER A 21 6.28 34.47 -14.20
N LEU A 22 7.21 35.42 -14.20
CA LEU A 22 8.05 35.75 -13.05
C LEU A 22 7.19 36.22 -11.85
N MET A 23 6.21 37.08 -12.11
CA MET A 23 5.29 37.57 -11.08
C MET A 23 4.48 36.42 -10.46
N VAL A 24 3.94 35.51 -11.27
CA VAL A 24 3.21 34.34 -10.79
C VAL A 24 4.09 33.44 -9.93
N VAL A 25 5.34 33.16 -10.36
CA VAL A 25 6.31 32.35 -9.61
C VAL A 25 6.68 33.00 -8.29
N LEU A 26 6.90 34.33 -8.27
CA LEU A 26 7.21 35.08 -7.04
C LEU A 26 6.02 35.05 -6.06
N LEU A 27 4.80 35.22 -6.53
CA LEU A 27 3.60 35.14 -5.72
C LEU A 27 3.42 33.73 -5.13
N ALA A 28 3.56 32.69 -5.95
CA ALA A 28 3.49 31.32 -5.52
C ALA A 28 4.57 30.98 -4.48
N THR A 29 5.81 31.43 -4.70
CA THR A 29 6.91 31.25 -3.75
C THR A 29 6.64 31.97 -2.44
N GLY A 30 6.15 33.22 -2.50
CA GLY A 30 5.74 34.00 -1.33
C GLY A 30 4.66 33.27 -0.52
N LEU A 31 3.62 32.73 -1.21
CA LEU A 31 2.55 31.96 -0.57
C LEU A 31 3.08 30.69 0.10
N ILE A 32 3.98 29.95 -0.55
CA ILE A 32 4.63 28.78 0.03
C ILE A 32 5.40 29.15 1.30
N ILE A 33 6.18 30.23 1.29
CA ILE A 33 6.92 30.70 2.46
C ILE A 33 5.99 31.08 3.59
N VAL A 34 4.88 31.75 3.29
CA VAL A 34 3.85 32.12 4.29
C VAL A 34 3.27 30.86 4.93
N ILE A 35 2.82 29.88 4.13
CA ILE A 35 2.29 28.61 4.63
C ILE A 35 3.30 27.87 5.49
N GLN A 36 4.55 27.75 5.03
CA GLN A 36 5.63 27.06 5.76
C GLN A 36 5.97 27.74 7.09
N LYS A 37 5.81 29.06 7.21
CA LYS A 37 6.07 29.81 8.45
C LYS A 37 4.83 29.90 9.36
N LEU A 38 3.65 30.06 8.79
CA LEU A 38 2.43 30.32 9.55
C LEU A 38 1.83 29.03 10.12
N PHE A 39 1.74 27.97 9.32
CA PHE A 39 1.11 26.71 9.74
C PHE A 39 1.80 26.05 10.95
N PRO A 40 3.14 25.94 11.02
CA PRO A 40 3.79 25.41 12.22
C PRO A 40 3.53 26.27 13.47
N ARG A 41 3.45 27.62 13.33
CA ARG A 41 3.15 28.50 14.45
C ARG A 41 1.73 28.30 14.98
N ILE A 42 0.75 28.12 14.09
CA ILE A 42 -0.63 27.80 14.45
C ILE A 42 -0.71 26.41 15.08
N ALA A 43 0.01 25.41 14.51
CA ALA A 43 0.04 24.05 14.99
C ALA A 43 0.57 23.93 16.44
N VAL A 44 1.58 24.75 16.80
CA VAL A 44 2.10 24.78 18.18
C VAL A 44 1.05 25.30 19.18
N LYS A 45 0.20 26.24 18.78
CA LYS A 45 -0.83 26.81 19.65
C LYS A 45 -2.00 25.84 19.91
N LEU A 46 -2.29 24.94 18.97
CA LEU A 46 -3.47 24.07 19.03
C LEU A 46 -3.24 22.78 19.85
N GLY A 47 -1.99 22.27 19.94
CA GLY A 47 -1.69 21.03 20.67
C GLY A 47 -2.46 19.79 20.18
N GLY A 48 -2.12 18.60 20.69
CA GLY A 48 -2.88 17.37 20.45
C GLY A 48 -2.96 16.88 18.98
N LYS A 49 -4.01 16.12 18.66
CA LYS A 49 -4.25 15.55 17.31
C LYS A 49 -4.32 16.59 16.17
N PRO A 50 -4.98 17.75 16.33
CA PRO A 50 -5.06 18.75 15.25
C PRO A 50 -3.70 19.30 14.80
N ARG A 51 -2.70 19.33 15.69
CA ARG A 51 -1.34 19.71 15.34
C ARG A 51 -0.76 18.86 14.21
N PHE A 52 -0.95 17.54 14.26
CA PHE A 52 -0.45 16.62 13.24
C PHE A 52 -1.11 16.87 11.88
N TYR A 53 -2.42 17.09 11.85
CA TYR A 53 -3.15 17.36 10.60
C TYR A 53 -2.71 18.67 9.95
N ILE A 54 -2.49 19.72 10.74
CA ILE A 54 -2.00 21.02 10.22
C ILE A 54 -0.57 20.86 9.68
N LEU A 55 0.31 20.17 10.39
CA LEU A 55 1.68 19.95 9.92
C LEU A 55 1.72 19.06 8.67
N ALA A 56 0.88 18.04 8.61
CA ALA A 56 0.77 17.16 7.44
C ALA A 56 0.17 17.86 6.20
N SER A 57 -0.64 18.90 6.38
CA SER A 57 -1.21 19.67 5.26
C SER A 57 -0.20 20.59 4.57
N VAL A 58 0.90 20.97 5.23
CA VAL A 58 1.92 21.88 4.66
C VAL A 58 2.57 21.33 3.39
N PRO A 59 3.12 20.10 3.35
CA PRO A 59 3.69 19.56 2.12
C PRO A 59 2.65 19.35 1.03
N LEU A 60 1.41 19.01 1.40
CA LEU A 60 0.32 18.83 0.45
C LEU A 60 -0.05 20.16 -0.22
N LEU A 61 -0.25 21.22 0.56
CA LEU A 61 -0.54 22.58 0.04
C LEU A 61 0.61 23.08 -0.82
N ARG A 62 1.87 22.86 -0.41
CA ARG A 62 3.03 23.21 -1.22
C ARG A 62 2.99 22.52 -2.58
N LEU A 63 2.70 21.20 -2.61
CA LEU A 63 2.60 20.44 -3.86
C LEU A 63 1.49 21.01 -4.75
N ILE A 64 0.31 21.27 -4.19
CA ILE A 64 -0.82 21.87 -4.92
C ILE A 64 -0.42 23.23 -5.52
N ILE A 65 0.22 24.10 -4.75
CA ILE A 65 0.64 25.42 -5.25
C ILE A 65 1.64 25.27 -6.39
N ILE A 66 2.64 24.35 -6.29
CA ILE A 66 3.59 24.10 -7.35
C ILE A 66 2.88 23.62 -8.62
N VAL A 67 1.97 22.66 -8.51
CA VAL A 67 1.22 22.12 -9.67
C VAL A 67 0.38 23.23 -10.31
N VAL A 68 -0.36 24.01 -9.51
CA VAL A 68 -1.15 25.14 -10.03
C VAL A 68 -0.24 26.19 -10.70
N THR A 69 0.90 26.49 -10.11
CA THR A 69 1.89 27.43 -10.70
C THR A 69 2.36 26.94 -12.08
N ILE A 70 2.66 25.65 -12.21
CA ILE A 70 3.06 25.06 -13.50
C ILE A 70 1.91 25.17 -14.52
N ILE A 71 0.68 24.84 -14.13
CA ILE A 71 -0.50 24.90 -15.00
C ILE A 71 -0.77 26.33 -15.48
N VAL A 72 -0.46 27.36 -14.67
CA VAL A 72 -0.66 28.77 -15.04
C VAL A 72 0.52 29.30 -15.84
N VAL A 73 1.76 28.98 -15.47
CA VAL A 73 2.97 29.55 -16.09
C VAL A 73 3.22 28.98 -17.47
N VAL A 74 2.96 27.68 -17.67
CA VAL A 74 3.24 27.01 -18.96
C VAL A 74 2.45 27.64 -20.12
N PRO A 75 1.14 27.90 -20.01
CA PRO A 75 0.37 28.59 -21.06
C PRO A 75 0.80 30.04 -21.31
N ILE A 76 1.38 30.73 -20.33
CA ILE A 76 1.87 32.10 -20.49
C ILE A 76 3.15 32.11 -21.34
N LEU A 77 4.01 31.09 -21.20
CA LEU A 77 5.29 31.00 -21.90
C LEU A 77 5.19 30.35 -23.28
N VAL A 78 4.20 29.50 -23.49
CA VAL A 78 3.96 28.79 -24.74
C VAL A 78 2.69 29.36 -25.37
N GLU A 79 2.75 29.77 -26.65
CA GLU A 79 1.53 30.24 -27.34
C GLU A 79 0.35 29.28 -27.11
N PRO A 80 -0.82 29.79 -26.65
CA PRO A 80 -1.96 28.97 -26.29
C PRO A 80 -2.66 28.45 -27.57
N SER A 81 -1.99 27.63 -28.37
CA SER A 81 -2.66 26.88 -29.41
C SER A 81 -3.41 25.68 -28.81
N PHE A 82 -4.54 25.32 -29.40
CA PHE A 82 -5.32 24.17 -28.95
C PHE A 82 -4.46 22.89 -28.91
N GLU A 83 -3.58 22.70 -29.89
CA GLU A 83 -2.68 21.55 -29.99
C GLU A 83 -1.65 21.53 -28.81
N ASN A 84 -1.03 22.66 -28.50
CA ASN A 84 -0.07 22.79 -27.40
C ASN A 84 -0.75 22.55 -26.06
N MET A 85 -1.96 23.06 -25.84
CA MET A 85 -2.72 22.83 -24.62
C MET A 85 -3.08 21.35 -24.45
N VAL A 86 -3.56 20.69 -25.50
CA VAL A 86 -3.85 19.24 -25.46
C VAL A 86 -2.59 18.43 -25.16
N ALA A 87 -1.45 18.76 -25.74
CA ALA A 87 -0.20 18.06 -25.48
C ALA A 87 0.26 18.23 -24.02
N ILE A 88 0.21 19.45 -23.50
CA ILE A 88 0.65 19.76 -22.12
C ILE A 88 -0.28 19.11 -21.09
N PHE A 89 -1.60 19.32 -21.23
CA PHE A 89 -2.56 18.72 -20.28
C PHE A 89 -2.62 17.18 -20.42
N GLY A 90 -2.41 16.66 -21.62
CA GLY A 90 -2.28 15.22 -21.85
C GLY A 90 -1.07 14.63 -21.15
N ALA A 91 0.10 15.26 -21.27
CA ALA A 91 1.32 14.82 -20.58
C ALA A 91 1.19 14.92 -19.05
N LEU A 92 0.64 16.03 -18.54
CA LEU A 92 0.37 16.20 -17.10
C LEU A 92 -0.65 15.17 -16.58
N GLY A 93 -1.73 14.94 -17.34
CA GLY A 93 -2.74 13.94 -17.01
C GLY A 93 -2.15 12.52 -16.93
N LEU A 94 -1.32 12.17 -17.91
CA LEU A 94 -0.59 10.90 -17.92
C LEU A 94 0.34 10.77 -16.70
N ALA A 95 1.15 11.78 -16.42
CA ALA A 95 2.06 11.79 -15.27
C ALA A 95 1.30 11.63 -13.94
N LEU A 96 0.21 12.35 -13.75
CA LEU A 96 -0.66 12.23 -12.59
C LEU A 96 -1.34 10.86 -12.53
N GLY A 97 -1.83 10.34 -13.65
CA GLY A 97 -2.43 9.01 -13.74
C GLY A 97 -1.46 7.92 -13.29
N PHE A 98 -0.21 7.97 -13.75
CA PHE A 98 0.83 7.04 -13.28
C PHE A 98 1.16 7.21 -11.80
N ALA A 99 1.22 8.44 -11.30
CA ALA A 99 1.49 8.70 -9.88
C ALA A 99 0.39 8.14 -8.96
N PHE A 100 -0.88 8.17 -9.40
CA PHE A 100 -2.02 7.66 -8.63
C PHE A 100 -2.39 6.21 -8.91
N LYS A 101 -1.78 5.57 -9.89
CA LYS A 101 -2.11 4.21 -10.35
C LYS A 101 -2.18 3.20 -9.20
N ASP A 102 -1.14 3.12 -8.38
CA ASP A 102 -1.05 2.12 -7.32
C ASP A 102 -2.04 2.39 -6.18
N TYR A 103 -2.31 3.66 -5.92
CA TYR A 103 -3.34 4.05 -4.95
C TYR A 103 -4.74 3.64 -5.43
N ALA A 104 -5.09 3.97 -6.69
CA ALA A 104 -6.35 3.60 -7.30
C ALA A 104 -6.51 2.07 -7.37
N ASN A 105 -5.44 1.35 -7.76
CA ASN A 105 -5.44 -0.11 -7.79
C ASN A 105 -5.75 -0.71 -6.41
N SER A 106 -5.11 -0.20 -5.36
CA SER A 106 -5.37 -0.68 -3.99
C SER A 106 -6.79 -0.40 -3.50
N LEU A 107 -7.39 0.74 -3.90
CA LEU A 107 -8.79 1.05 -3.58
C LEU A 107 -9.76 0.12 -4.31
N ILE A 108 -9.56 -0.07 -5.61
CA ILE A 108 -10.42 -0.94 -6.44
C ILE A 108 -10.32 -2.38 -5.92
N ALA A 109 -9.10 -2.88 -5.72
CA ALA A 109 -8.87 -4.20 -5.15
C ALA A 109 -9.53 -4.37 -3.77
N GLY A 110 -9.49 -3.34 -2.92
CA GLY A 110 -10.18 -3.34 -1.62
C GLY A 110 -11.69 -3.47 -1.73
N ILE A 111 -12.31 -2.72 -2.66
CA ILE A 111 -13.76 -2.82 -2.91
C ILE A 111 -14.13 -4.22 -3.40
N VAL A 112 -13.36 -4.77 -4.34
CA VAL A 112 -13.59 -6.13 -4.87
C VAL A 112 -13.41 -7.18 -3.79
N THR A 113 -12.38 -7.06 -2.94
CA THR A 113 -12.13 -7.96 -1.80
C THR A 113 -13.31 -7.99 -0.82
N LEU A 114 -13.93 -6.83 -0.56
CA LEU A 114 -15.11 -6.76 0.30
C LEU A 114 -16.35 -7.43 -0.32
N TYR A 115 -16.43 -7.49 -1.65
CA TYR A 115 -17.53 -8.14 -2.36
C TYR A 115 -17.31 -9.65 -2.53
N GLU A 116 -16.12 -10.05 -2.97
CA GLU A 116 -15.78 -11.45 -3.24
C GLU A 116 -15.42 -12.25 -1.99
N MET A 117 -14.94 -11.56 -0.94
CA MET A 117 -14.53 -12.13 0.35
C MET A 117 -13.60 -13.35 0.21
N PRO A 118 -12.48 -13.27 -0.50
CA PRO A 118 -11.51 -14.37 -0.62
C PRO A 118 -10.90 -14.74 0.72
N TYR A 119 -10.93 -13.85 1.68
CA TYR A 119 -10.57 -14.03 3.09
C TYR A 119 -11.43 -13.08 3.95
N ARG A 120 -11.59 -13.43 5.21
CA ARG A 120 -12.42 -12.69 6.18
C ARG A 120 -11.63 -12.39 7.45
N PRO A 121 -12.02 -11.40 8.25
CA PRO A 121 -11.47 -11.26 9.60
C PRO A 121 -11.64 -12.57 10.39
N GLY A 122 -10.57 -13.02 11.03
CA GLY A 122 -10.47 -14.32 11.70
C GLY A 122 -9.91 -15.45 10.81
N ASP A 123 -9.77 -15.25 9.50
CA ASP A 123 -9.09 -16.23 8.65
C ASP A 123 -7.58 -16.16 8.84
N TRP A 124 -6.95 -17.33 8.80
CA TRP A 124 -5.51 -17.47 8.79
C TRP A 124 -5.02 -17.60 7.36
N ILE A 125 -4.28 -16.60 6.90
CA ILE A 125 -3.81 -16.56 5.52
C ILE A 125 -2.28 -16.44 5.47
N GLU A 126 -1.72 -16.93 4.36
CA GLU A 126 -0.32 -16.71 4.01
C GLU A 126 -0.25 -15.97 2.68
N VAL A 127 0.51 -14.88 2.67
CA VAL A 127 0.74 -14.02 1.50
C VAL A 127 2.20 -13.60 1.49
N ASP A 128 2.92 -13.87 0.42
CA ASP A 128 4.35 -13.54 0.26
C ASP A 128 5.22 -13.98 1.46
N GLY A 129 4.95 -15.17 2.02
CA GLY A 129 5.68 -15.71 3.17
C GLY A 129 5.28 -15.09 4.52
N GLN A 130 4.29 -14.21 4.55
CA GLN A 130 3.72 -13.68 5.79
C GLN A 130 2.47 -14.50 6.15
N TYR A 131 2.57 -15.27 7.22
CA TYR A 131 1.48 -16.06 7.77
C TYR A 131 0.88 -15.37 8.99
N GLY A 132 -0.43 -15.26 9.04
CA GLY A 132 -1.12 -14.63 10.19
C GLY A 132 -2.62 -14.62 10.08
N GLU A 133 -3.26 -14.21 11.17
CA GLU A 133 -4.70 -14.02 11.25
C GLU A 133 -5.10 -12.66 10.68
N VAL A 134 -6.12 -12.62 9.84
CA VAL A 134 -6.71 -11.37 9.34
C VAL A 134 -7.45 -10.68 10.47
N ARG A 135 -6.89 -9.58 10.96
CA ARG A 135 -7.48 -8.77 12.03
C ARG A 135 -8.58 -7.84 11.52
N SER A 136 -8.29 -7.18 10.40
CA SER A 136 -9.23 -6.21 9.82
C SER A 136 -8.99 -6.05 8.33
N ILE A 137 -10.06 -5.72 7.61
CA ILE A 137 -10.03 -5.39 6.19
C ILE A 137 -10.46 -3.93 6.06
N GLY A 138 -9.48 -3.06 5.84
CA GLY A 138 -9.71 -1.64 5.58
C GLY A 138 -10.00 -1.38 4.10
N THR A 139 -10.23 -0.12 3.72
CA THR A 139 -10.53 0.27 2.33
C THR A 139 -9.34 0.08 1.38
N ARG A 140 -8.11 0.25 1.87
CA ARG A 140 -6.88 0.22 1.06
C ARG A 140 -5.96 -0.95 1.38
N ALA A 141 -6.04 -1.48 2.59
CA ALA A 141 -5.14 -2.50 3.09
C ALA A 141 -5.87 -3.43 4.05
N ALA A 142 -5.40 -4.67 4.17
CA ALA A 142 -5.74 -5.59 5.24
C ALA A 142 -4.63 -5.61 6.29
N GLU A 143 -5.01 -5.87 7.55
CA GLU A 143 -4.09 -6.06 8.67
C GLU A 143 -4.06 -7.54 9.04
N LEU A 144 -2.86 -8.11 9.05
CA LEU A 144 -2.59 -9.45 9.55
C LEU A 144 -1.86 -9.37 10.87
N VAL A 145 -2.17 -10.29 11.78
CA VAL A 145 -1.43 -10.49 13.02
C VAL A 145 -0.70 -11.83 12.91
N THR A 146 0.62 -11.80 12.93
CA THR A 146 1.44 -13.00 12.88
C THR A 146 1.41 -13.74 14.22
N PRO A 147 1.82 -15.02 14.30
CA PRO A 147 1.94 -15.75 15.57
C PRO A 147 2.83 -15.06 16.61
N ASP A 148 3.76 -14.21 16.17
CA ASP A 148 4.65 -13.43 17.06
C ASP A 148 4.03 -12.08 17.48
N ASP A 149 2.70 -11.92 17.34
CA ASP A 149 1.96 -10.70 17.67
C ASP A 149 2.43 -9.44 16.88
N THR A 150 3.00 -9.66 15.69
CA THR A 150 3.39 -8.58 14.81
C THR A 150 2.24 -8.23 13.85
N VAL A 151 1.88 -6.94 13.78
CA VAL A 151 0.87 -6.46 12.85
C VAL A 151 1.52 -6.15 11.50
N VAL A 152 1.11 -6.87 10.47
CA VAL A 152 1.55 -6.66 9.08
C VAL A 152 0.42 -6.01 8.31
N VAL A 153 0.68 -4.83 7.74
CA VAL A 153 -0.28 -4.09 6.90
C VAL A 153 0.02 -4.37 5.43
N ILE A 154 -0.90 -5.03 4.74
CA ILE A 154 -0.73 -5.44 3.34
C ILE A 154 -1.70 -4.65 2.45
N PRO A 155 -1.21 -3.80 1.53
CA PRO A 155 -2.06 -3.10 0.57
C PRO A 155 -2.87 -4.07 -0.30
N HIS A 156 -4.15 -3.80 -0.55
CA HIS A 156 -5.00 -4.67 -1.37
C HIS A 156 -4.48 -4.86 -2.80
N GLY A 157 -3.84 -3.85 -3.39
CA GLY A 157 -3.21 -3.99 -4.71
C GLY A 157 -2.12 -5.07 -4.74
N LYS A 158 -1.40 -5.25 -3.62
CA LYS A 158 -0.41 -6.34 -3.47
C LYS A 158 -1.10 -7.69 -3.26
N LEU A 159 -2.11 -7.75 -2.40
CA LEU A 159 -2.91 -8.96 -2.18
C LEU A 159 -3.55 -9.47 -3.46
N TRP A 160 -4.05 -8.57 -4.31
CA TRP A 160 -4.65 -8.91 -5.60
C TRP A 160 -3.68 -9.54 -6.60
N ALA A 161 -2.42 -9.15 -6.54
CA ALA A 161 -1.37 -9.64 -7.44
C ALA A 161 -0.64 -10.88 -6.90
N SER A 162 -0.86 -11.25 -5.64
CA SER A 162 -0.17 -12.36 -4.96
C SER A 162 -1.08 -13.59 -4.81
N LEU A 163 -0.45 -14.75 -4.63
CA LEU A 163 -1.17 -15.95 -4.20
C LEU A 163 -1.55 -15.81 -2.73
N ILE A 164 -2.81 -16.09 -2.43
CA ILE A 164 -3.33 -16.09 -1.06
C ILE A 164 -3.67 -17.53 -0.69
N ALA A 165 -2.94 -18.10 0.27
CA ALA A 165 -3.29 -19.38 0.86
C ALA A 165 -4.16 -19.13 2.10
N ASN A 166 -5.42 -19.54 2.07
CA ASN A 166 -6.35 -19.40 3.19
C ASN A 166 -6.49 -20.76 3.90
N ALA A 167 -6.04 -20.82 5.16
CA ALA A 167 -5.92 -22.08 5.89
C ALA A 167 -7.25 -22.57 6.48
N ASN A 168 -8.20 -21.69 6.75
CA ASN A 168 -9.51 -22.05 7.35
C ASN A 168 -10.73 -21.64 6.51
N ASN A 169 -10.56 -20.82 5.47
CA ASN A 169 -11.58 -20.48 4.50
C ASN A 169 -12.95 -20.10 5.13
N GLY A 170 -12.91 -19.17 6.08
CA GLY A 170 -14.11 -18.68 6.79
C GLY A 170 -14.72 -19.67 7.78
N THR A 171 -14.03 -20.76 8.12
CA THR A 171 -14.48 -21.72 9.14
C THR A 171 -13.71 -21.53 10.44
N ASP A 172 -14.30 -21.96 11.57
CA ASP A 172 -13.60 -21.95 12.88
C ASP A 172 -12.53 -23.05 13.02
N ASN A 173 -12.28 -23.82 11.96
CA ASN A 173 -11.36 -24.94 11.99
C ASN A 173 -10.06 -24.59 11.27
N LEU A 174 -8.96 -24.63 12.02
CA LEU A 174 -7.61 -24.45 11.50
C LEU A 174 -6.86 -25.77 11.58
N MET A 175 -6.21 -26.18 10.49
CA MET A 175 -5.30 -27.32 10.51
C MET A 175 -3.97 -26.90 11.12
N CYS A 176 -3.69 -27.33 12.34
CA CYS A 176 -2.42 -27.09 13.02
C CYS A 176 -1.46 -28.26 12.72
N VAL A 177 -0.26 -27.96 12.29
CA VAL A 177 0.82 -28.91 12.05
C VAL A 177 1.91 -28.67 13.08
N ALA A 178 2.27 -29.72 13.83
CA ALA A 178 3.42 -29.69 14.73
C ALA A 178 4.48 -30.67 14.26
N GLU A 179 5.72 -30.23 14.13
CA GLU A 179 6.85 -31.06 13.79
C GLU A 179 7.67 -31.41 15.04
N PHE A 180 7.95 -32.70 15.21
CA PHE A 180 8.80 -33.21 16.28
C PHE A 180 10.01 -33.91 15.67
N ASN A 181 11.21 -33.47 16.03
CA ASN A 181 12.44 -34.12 15.63
C ASN A 181 12.85 -35.07 16.76
N LEU A 182 12.98 -36.35 16.40
CA LEU A 182 13.30 -37.44 17.35
C LEU A 182 14.62 -38.08 16.99
N GLU A 183 15.28 -38.67 18.00
CA GLU A 183 16.49 -39.43 17.80
C GLU A 183 16.23 -40.69 16.91
N PRO A 184 17.21 -41.14 16.10
CA PRO A 184 17.00 -42.24 15.17
C PRO A 184 16.64 -43.59 15.83
N HIS A 185 16.99 -43.80 17.10
CA HIS A 185 16.81 -45.08 17.83
C HIS A 185 15.55 -45.04 18.73
N HIS A 186 14.39 -44.85 18.12
CA HIS A 186 13.12 -44.92 18.87
C HIS A 186 12.12 -45.86 18.20
N ASP A 187 11.14 -46.33 18.97
CA ASP A 187 10.02 -47.11 18.44
C ASP A 187 9.00 -46.15 17.79
N VAL A 188 9.06 -46.08 16.45
CA VAL A 188 8.19 -45.22 15.64
C VAL A 188 6.72 -45.50 15.90
N SER A 189 6.31 -46.79 16.05
CA SER A 189 4.92 -47.17 16.26
C SER A 189 4.39 -46.65 17.58
N ARG A 190 5.20 -46.76 18.63
CA ARG A 190 4.85 -46.25 19.97
C ARG A 190 4.77 -44.74 20.00
N VAL A 191 5.68 -44.04 19.35
CA VAL A 191 5.66 -42.58 19.28
C VAL A 191 4.46 -42.07 18.50
N MET A 192 4.14 -42.70 17.36
CA MET A 192 2.94 -42.34 16.58
C MET A 192 1.64 -42.51 17.39
N ALA A 193 1.52 -43.62 18.14
CA ALA A 193 0.37 -43.84 19.01
C ALA A 193 0.29 -42.76 20.10
N LEU A 194 1.41 -42.48 20.79
CA LEU A 194 1.49 -41.45 21.83
C LEU A 194 1.11 -40.08 21.33
N LEU A 195 1.67 -39.63 20.20
CA LEU A 195 1.34 -38.34 19.61
C LEU A 195 -0.14 -38.21 19.23
N ARG A 196 -0.72 -39.29 18.70
CA ARG A 196 -2.14 -39.35 18.39
C ARG A 196 -3.01 -39.24 19.65
N ASP A 197 -2.66 -39.98 20.71
CA ASP A 197 -3.40 -39.97 21.96
C ASP A 197 -3.33 -38.59 22.62
N VAL A 198 -2.14 -37.98 22.66
CA VAL A 198 -1.95 -36.63 23.18
C VAL A 198 -2.77 -35.61 22.38
N ALA A 199 -2.77 -35.69 21.05
CA ALA A 199 -3.57 -34.80 20.23
C ALA A 199 -5.09 -34.94 20.51
N TYR A 200 -5.59 -36.16 20.71
CA TYR A 200 -7.00 -36.37 21.05
C TYR A 200 -7.38 -35.94 22.48
N THR A 201 -6.42 -35.82 23.39
CA THR A 201 -6.68 -35.30 24.74
C THR A 201 -6.75 -33.77 24.81
N CYS A 202 -6.31 -33.07 23.75
CA CYS A 202 -6.41 -31.63 23.68
C CYS A 202 -7.90 -31.20 23.49
N PRO A 203 -8.45 -30.34 24.36
CA PRO A 203 -9.86 -29.94 24.31
C PRO A 203 -10.19 -29.11 23.04
N LEU A 204 -9.19 -28.56 22.38
CA LEU A 204 -9.35 -27.79 21.14
C LEU A 204 -9.32 -28.67 19.88
N THR A 205 -8.95 -29.94 20.02
CA THR A 205 -8.90 -30.85 18.87
C THR A 205 -10.31 -31.24 18.43
N ARG A 206 -10.62 -30.97 17.16
CA ARG A 206 -11.88 -31.39 16.53
C ARG A 206 -11.76 -32.85 16.08
N THR A 207 -12.58 -33.72 16.66
CA THR A 207 -12.53 -35.17 16.45
C THR A 207 -13.31 -35.67 15.22
N PHE A 208 -13.98 -34.78 14.48
CA PHE A 208 -14.73 -35.16 13.27
C PHE A 208 -13.80 -35.53 12.09
N ARG A 209 -12.52 -35.18 12.17
CA ARG A 209 -11.46 -35.66 11.24
C ARG A 209 -10.38 -36.37 12.05
N PRO A 210 -9.81 -37.44 11.49
CA PRO A 210 -8.75 -38.19 12.19
C PRO A 210 -7.47 -37.33 12.32
N VAL A 211 -6.82 -37.44 13.47
CA VAL A 211 -5.48 -36.91 13.66
C VAL A 211 -4.50 -37.80 12.87
N VAL A 212 -3.80 -37.18 11.91
CA VAL A 212 -2.84 -37.87 11.05
C VAL A 212 -1.43 -37.60 11.56
N VAL A 213 -0.68 -38.69 11.84
CA VAL A 213 0.74 -38.58 12.18
C VAL A 213 1.53 -39.11 10.99
N VAL A 214 2.38 -38.24 10.41
CA VAL A 214 3.23 -38.57 9.25
C VAL A 214 4.67 -38.66 9.71
N VAL A 215 5.34 -39.73 9.35
CA VAL A 215 6.77 -39.91 9.63
C VAL A 215 7.57 -39.62 8.36
N SER A 216 8.53 -38.73 8.45
CA SER A 216 9.47 -38.43 7.37
C SER A 216 10.91 -38.64 7.85
N ASN A 217 11.71 -39.33 7.06
CA ASN A 217 13.13 -39.40 7.32
C ASN A 217 13.82 -38.16 6.74
N LYS A 218 14.34 -37.31 7.64
CA LYS A 218 15.21 -36.22 7.21
C LYS A 218 16.66 -36.69 7.34
N PRO A 219 17.54 -36.45 6.34
CA PRO A 219 18.97 -36.73 6.50
C PRO A 219 19.48 -35.88 7.65
N TRP A 220 19.99 -36.53 8.70
CA TRP A 220 20.63 -35.86 9.83
C TRP A 220 21.93 -35.23 9.37
N GLY A 221 21.97 -33.95 9.33
CA GLY A 221 23.20 -33.18 9.46
C GLY A 221 24.07 -33.07 8.24
N MET A 222 24.06 -31.96 7.61
CA MET A 222 25.25 -31.11 7.49
C MET A 222 24.83 -29.72 7.78
#